data_2010630babf9556fecf3555e0c3b049a
#
_entry.id   2010630babf9556fecf3555e0c3b049a
#
_cell.length_a   1.000
_cell.length_b   1.000
_cell.length_c   1.000
_cell.angle_alpha   90.00
_cell.angle_beta   90.00
_cell.angle_gamma   90.00
#
_symmetry.space_group_name_H-M   'P 1'
#
loop_
_entity.id
_entity.type
_entity.pdbx_description
1 polymer ?
#
loop_
_entity_poly.entity_id
_entity_poly.type
_entity_poly.pdbx_seq_one_letter_code
_entity_poly.pdbx_strand_id
1 'polypeptide(L)'
;MLTSARARIATLVLLASVAAAPARADAVADFYQGKQVNFVVSFGPGGSYGLYAHLIATHIGKYLPGNPSIMMQYMPGGGGVKATNYMYNAAPKDGSVIATVFKDLALEQALRPKEAKYDARKFGWIGSVNEYISVITVWRDSGIKSIADARKREVAMATSGRAHQGSQLAILLNDFAGTKFKLVTGYRGAADMNLAMERGEVQARINSSLGLRTQQAAWVRDGKVISLAQGGEARQPDMPNVPLFSELVKDPEGRQVLAIVESGSVVGWPELMPPGVPADRLAAWRKAFDETMKDPAFIADVKKAKLDVHPKSGQVLAALIDRILAADPKIIARARKIAGIKE
;
A
#
# COMPACT_ATOMS: atom_id res chain seq x y z
N MET A 1 63.87 -38.82 -30.98
CA MET A 1 62.45 -39.26 -30.92
C MET A 1 61.91 -39.12 -29.53
N LEU A 2 61.69 -37.87 -29.01
CA LEU A 2 61.17 -37.59 -27.65
C LEU A 2 60.51 -36.21 -27.58
N THR A 3 59.61 -35.89 -28.53
CA THR A 3 58.96 -34.57 -28.56
C THR A 3 57.43 -34.61 -28.83
N SER A 4 56.80 -35.80 -28.84
CA SER A 4 55.36 -35.91 -29.19
C SER A 4 54.41 -36.31 -28.03
N ALA A 5 54.97 -36.54 -26.82
CA ALA A 5 54.10 -36.94 -25.66
C ALA A 5 53.66 -35.83 -24.74
N ARG A 6 54.22 -34.60 -24.82
CA ARG A 6 53.86 -33.48 -23.92
C ARG A 6 52.75 -32.57 -24.44
N ALA A 7 52.37 -32.65 -25.70
CA ALA A 7 51.36 -31.81 -26.32
C ALA A 7 49.90 -32.34 -26.17
N ARG A 8 49.70 -33.59 -25.75
CA ARG A 8 48.38 -34.22 -25.65
C ARG A 8 47.73 -34.14 -24.24
N ILE A 9 48.48 -33.72 -23.22
CA ILE A 9 47.97 -33.60 -21.84
C ILE A 9 47.43 -32.20 -21.56
N ALA A 10 47.85 -31.17 -22.30
CA ALA A 10 47.39 -29.79 -22.11
C ALA A 10 45.98 -29.51 -22.68
N THR A 11 45.46 -30.36 -23.59
CA THR A 11 44.18 -30.15 -24.26
C THR A 11 42.99 -30.79 -23.50
N LEU A 12 43.23 -31.65 -22.51
CA LEU A 12 42.17 -32.32 -21.75
C LEU A 12 41.78 -31.60 -20.46
N VAL A 13 42.51 -30.57 -20.04
CA VAL A 13 42.20 -29.80 -18.79
C VAL A 13 41.33 -28.58 -19.05
N LEU A 14 41.12 -28.16 -20.31
CA LEU A 14 40.36 -26.97 -20.64
C LEU A 14 38.86 -27.20 -20.93
N LEU A 15 38.38 -28.46 -20.85
CA LEU A 15 36.98 -28.81 -21.13
C LEU A 15 36.14 -29.09 -19.88
N ALA A 16 36.67 -28.90 -18.68
CA ALA A 16 35.99 -29.21 -17.42
C ALA A 16 35.39 -27.98 -16.70
N SER A 17 35.34 -26.78 -17.33
CA SER A 17 34.94 -25.53 -16.63
C SER A 17 33.63 -24.89 -17.12
N VAL A 18 32.80 -25.62 -17.86
CA VAL A 18 31.53 -25.05 -18.36
C VAL A 18 30.34 -25.93 -17.99
N ALA A 19 30.12 -26.13 -16.70
CA ALA A 19 28.88 -26.77 -16.24
C ALA A 19 28.54 -26.41 -14.78
N ALA A 20 28.39 -25.14 -14.46
CA ALA A 20 27.88 -24.75 -13.13
C ALA A 20 27.10 -23.45 -13.18
N ALA A 21 25.98 -23.43 -13.91
CA ALA A 21 25.03 -22.32 -13.79
C ALA A 21 23.58 -22.62 -14.29
N PRO A 22 22.90 -23.68 -13.86
CA PRO A 22 21.43 -23.62 -13.79
C PRO A 22 20.84 -23.95 -12.42
N ALA A 23 21.65 -24.36 -11.41
CA ALA A 23 21.08 -24.90 -10.17
C ALA A 23 20.21 -23.96 -9.33
N ARG A 24 20.28 -22.64 -9.52
CA ARG A 24 19.49 -21.70 -8.69
C ARG A 24 18.07 -21.43 -9.18
N ALA A 25 17.85 -21.47 -10.50
CA ALA A 25 16.51 -21.28 -11.06
C ALA A 25 15.62 -22.50 -10.78
N ASP A 26 16.20 -23.71 -10.80
CA ASP A 26 15.50 -24.95 -10.50
C ASP A 26 15.01 -25.01 -9.04
N ALA A 27 15.83 -24.59 -8.06
CA ALA A 27 15.46 -24.61 -6.65
C ALA A 27 14.24 -23.71 -6.31
N VAL A 28 14.06 -22.59 -7.02
CA VAL A 28 12.87 -21.73 -6.86
C VAL A 28 11.66 -22.37 -7.53
N ALA A 29 11.83 -22.96 -8.72
CA ALA A 29 10.78 -23.67 -9.42
C ALA A 29 10.31 -24.89 -8.63
N ASP A 30 11.22 -25.71 -8.12
CA ASP A 30 10.93 -26.88 -7.29
C ASP A 30 10.16 -26.50 -6.02
N PHE A 31 10.55 -25.37 -5.41
CA PHE A 31 9.83 -24.88 -4.22
C PHE A 31 8.38 -24.49 -4.50
N TYR A 32 8.09 -23.85 -5.64
CA TYR A 32 6.75 -23.35 -5.94
C TYR A 32 5.89 -24.35 -6.73
N GLN A 33 6.47 -25.38 -7.33
CA GLN A 33 5.73 -26.36 -8.11
C GLN A 33 4.64 -27.04 -7.27
N GLY A 34 3.39 -26.95 -7.74
CA GLY A 34 2.23 -27.53 -7.05
C GLY A 34 1.83 -26.84 -5.73
N LYS A 35 2.50 -25.74 -5.36
CA LYS A 35 2.18 -24.99 -4.12
C LYS A 35 1.08 -23.98 -4.32
N GLN A 36 0.43 -23.67 -3.20
CA GLN A 36 -0.44 -22.52 -3.04
C GLN A 36 0.26 -21.47 -2.21
N VAL A 37 0.31 -20.24 -2.70
CA VAL A 37 0.84 -19.07 -2.00
C VAL A 37 -0.32 -18.30 -1.40
N ASN A 38 -0.22 -17.93 -0.12
CA ASN A 38 -1.19 -17.09 0.54
C ASN A 38 -0.90 -15.61 0.29
N PHE A 39 -1.87 -14.88 -0.23
CA PHE A 39 -1.81 -13.44 -0.43
C PHE A 39 -2.66 -12.74 0.62
N VAL A 40 -2.02 -12.22 1.67
CA VAL A 40 -2.68 -11.53 2.78
C VAL A 40 -3.04 -10.11 2.37
N VAL A 41 -4.29 -9.70 2.63
CA VAL A 41 -4.81 -8.36 2.37
C VAL A 41 -5.19 -7.70 3.68
N SER A 42 -4.59 -6.55 4.02
CA SER A 42 -4.77 -5.89 5.33
C SER A 42 -6.13 -5.23 5.55
N PHE A 43 -6.99 -5.23 4.55
CA PHE A 43 -8.37 -4.72 4.62
C PHE A 43 -9.37 -5.77 4.17
N GLY A 44 -10.67 -5.52 4.40
CA GLY A 44 -11.74 -6.36 3.90
C GLY A 44 -11.91 -6.27 2.37
N PRO A 45 -12.66 -7.21 1.76
CA PRO A 45 -12.98 -7.17 0.33
C PRO A 45 -13.79 -5.94 -0.05
N GLY A 46 -13.86 -5.62 -1.35
CA GLY A 46 -14.68 -4.53 -1.90
C GLY A 46 -14.08 -3.13 -1.80
N GLY A 47 -12.78 -3.02 -1.49
CA GLY A 47 -12.00 -1.79 -1.58
C GLY A 47 -10.89 -1.90 -2.61
N SER A 48 -10.19 -0.78 -2.91
CA SER A 48 -9.10 -0.76 -3.89
C SER A 48 -7.94 -1.71 -3.53
N TYR A 49 -7.66 -1.92 -2.25
CA TYR A 49 -6.69 -2.93 -1.81
C TYR A 49 -7.07 -4.35 -2.23
N GLY A 50 -8.32 -4.76 -1.98
CA GLY A 50 -8.81 -6.07 -2.37
C GLY A 50 -8.88 -6.23 -3.90
N LEU A 51 -9.23 -5.16 -4.62
CA LEU A 51 -9.34 -5.18 -6.08
C LEU A 51 -7.97 -5.32 -6.75
N TYR A 52 -6.96 -4.51 -6.36
CA TYR A 52 -5.60 -4.66 -6.89
C TYR A 52 -4.99 -6.01 -6.51
N ALA A 53 -5.15 -6.44 -5.25
CA ALA A 53 -4.65 -7.75 -4.83
C ALA A 53 -5.26 -8.89 -5.64
N HIS A 54 -6.57 -8.83 -5.95
CA HIS A 54 -7.24 -9.81 -6.80
C HIS A 54 -6.68 -9.83 -8.23
N LEU A 55 -6.50 -8.66 -8.85
CA LEU A 55 -5.91 -8.56 -10.18
C LEU A 55 -4.48 -9.11 -10.21
N ILE A 56 -3.65 -8.74 -9.23
CA ILE A 56 -2.30 -9.30 -9.11
C ILE A 56 -2.35 -10.81 -8.94
N ALA A 57 -3.16 -11.33 -8.01
CA ALA A 57 -3.28 -12.75 -7.73
C ALA A 57 -3.67 -13.57 -8.97
N THR A 58 -4.52 -13.00 -9.83
CA THR A 58 -4.98 -13.64 -11.08
C THR A 58 -3.86 -13.81 -12.10
N HIS A 59 -2.91 -12.88 -12.15
CA HIS A 59 -1.92 -12.84 -13.22
C HIS A 59 -0.49 -13.21 -12.80
N ILE A 60 -0.09 -12.96 -11.54
CA ILE A 60 1.32 -13.04 -11.12
C ILE A 60 1.87 -14.47 -11.09
N GLY A 61 1.04 -15.47 -10.80
CA GLY A 61 1.45 -16.86 -10.65
C GLY A 61 2.17 -17.41 -11.88
N LYS A 62 1.74 -17.04 -13.09
CA LYS A 62 2.33 -17.50 -14.36
C LYS A 62 3.76 -16.99 -14.61
N TYR A 63 4.19 -15.94 -13.89
CA TYR A 63 5.54 -15.38 -13.99
C TYR A 63 6.47 -15.89 -12.89
N LEU A 64 5.94 -16.65 -11.93
CA LEU A 64 6.75 -17.29 -10.92
C LEU A 64 7.25 -18.67 -11.41
N PRO A 65 8.54 -19.02 -11.23
CA PRO A 65 8.99 -20.37 -11.46
C PRO A 65 8.14 -21.37 -10.67
N GLY A 66 7.73 -22.47 -11.28
CA GLY A 66 6.84 -23.47 -10.66
C GLY A 66 5.34 -23.16 -10.71
N ASN A 67 4.93 -22.00 -11.20
CA ASN A 67 3.54 -21.65 -11.48
C ASN A 67 2.57 -21.89 -10.30
N PRO A 68 2.84 -21.36 -9.07
CA PRO A 68 1.99 -21.60 -7.92
C PRO A 68 0.61 -20.96 -8.08
N SER A 69 -0.40 -21.56 -7.47
CA SER A 69 -1.70 -20.92 -7.29
C SER A 69 -1.61 -19.83 -6.20
N ILE A 70 -2.40 -18.76 -6.35
CA ILE A 70 -2.43 -17.67 -5.36
C ILE A 70 -3.80 -17.63 -4.69
N MET A 71 -3.81 -17.75 -3.36
CA MET A 71 -5.03 -17.71 -2.56
C MET A 71 -5.07 -16.43 -1.73
N MET A 72 -6.15 -15.66 -1.87
CA MET A 72 -6.34 -14.44 -1.11
C MET A 72 -6.85 -14.71 0.30
N GLN A 73 -6.24 -14.03 1.29
CA GLN A 73 -6.65 -14.08 2.70
C GLN A 73 -6.83 -12.67 3.24
N TYR A 74 -8.05 -12.29 3.59
CA TYR A 74 -8.35 -10.98 4.18
C TYR A 74 -8.09 -10.99 5.70
N MET A 75 -7.29 -10.02 6.18
CA MET A 75 -6.92 -9.88 7.60
C MET A 75 -7.10 -8.43 8.08
N PRO A 76 -8.33 -7.90 8.12
CA PRO A 76 -8.58 -6.55 8.57
C PRO A 76 -8.34 -6.41 10.08
N GLY A 77 -8.01 -5.17 10.52
CA GLY A 77 -7.88 -4.80 11.92
C GLY A 77 -6.84 -3.72 12.17
N GLY A 78 -7.13 -2.82 13.12
CA GLY A 78 -6.23 -1.75 13.55
C GLY A 78 -5.79 -0.78 12.45
N GLY A 79 -6.61 -0.58 11.39
CA GLY A 79 -6.19 0.25 10.25
C GLY A 79 -5.14 -0.40 9.34
N GLY A 80 -4.95 -1.73 9.45
CA GLY A 80 -3.95 -2.50 8.69
C GLY A 80 -2.81 -3.07 9.55
N VAL A 81 -2.65 -2.59 10.78
CA VAL A 81 -1.56 -2.99 11.70
C VAL A 81 -1.59 -4.49 12.00
N LYS A 82 -2.79 -5.09 12.14
CA LYS A 82 -2.93 -6.53 12.43
C LYS A 82 -2.21 -7.39 11.39
N ALA A 83 -2.49 -7.19 10.12
CA ALA A 83 -1.89 -7.96 9.03
C ALA A 83 -0.38 -7.71 8.94
N THR A 84 0.06 -6.46 9.10
CA THR A 84 1.48 -6.09 9.05
C THR A 84 2.27 -6.72 10.19
N ASN A 85 1.73 -6.71 11.42
CA ASN A 85 2.32 -7.42 12.56
C ASN A 85 2.38 -8.94 12.34
N TYR A 86 1.34 -9.53 11.76
CA TYR A 86 1.32 -10.95 11.39
C TYR A 86 2.44 -11.26 10.38
N MET A 87 2.55 -10.48 9.31
CA MET A 87 3.58 -10.67 8.27
C MET A 87 5.00 -10.60 8.85
N TYR A 88 5.22 -9.75 9.84
CA TYR A 88 6.55 -9.60 10.44
C TYR A 88 6.90 -10.72 11.42
N ASN A 89 5.95 -11.10 12.28
CA ASN A 89 6.22 -11.92 13.47
C ASN A 89 5.81 -13.39 13.31
N ALA A 90 4.79 -13.71 12.52
CA ALA A 90 4.13 -15.01 12.52
C ALA A 90 4.01 -15.67 11.13
N ALA A 91 4.06 -14.90 10.04
CA ALA A 91 3.96 -15.47 8.70
C ALA A 91 5.18 -16.35 8.38
N PRO A 92 5.01 -17.47 7.65
CA PRO A 92 6.10 -18.28 7.14
C PRO A 92 7.11 -17.44 6.37
N LYS A 93 8.41 -17.67 6.63
CA LYS A 93 9.52 -16.91 6.01
C LYS A 93 10.15 -17.67 4.84
N ASP A 94 9.45 -18.67 4.33
CA ASP A 94 9.93 -19.53 3.25
C ASP A 94 9.55 -19.04 1.84
N GLY A 95 8.77 -17.95 1.73
CA GLY A 95 8.31 -17.42 0.45
C GLY A 95 6.90 -17.87 0.05
N SER A 96 6.22 -18.69 0.87
CA SER A 96 4.83 -19.15 0.62
C SER A 96 3.75 -18.12 1.00
N VAL A 97 4.15 -16.96 1.54
CA VAL A 97 3.23 -15.89 1.92
C VAL A 97 3.72 -14.54 1.41
N ILE A 98 2.82 -13.81 0.76
CA ILE A 98 3.00 -12.39 0.41
C ILE A 98 1.84 -11.58 0.99
N ALA A 99 1.97 -10.26 1.01
CA ALA A 99 0.88 -9.40 1.45
C ALA A 99 0.82 -8.08 0.68
N THR A 100 -0.41 -7.56 0.51
CA THR A 100 -0.62 -6.12 0.34
C THR A 100 -1.02 -5.55 1.69
N VAL A 101 -0.20 -4.61 2.20
CA VAL A 101 -0.39 -4.00 3.51
C VAL A 101 -0.78 -2.53 3.38
N PHE A 102 -1.23 -1.92 4.48
CA PHE A 102 -1.57 -0.51 4.46
C PHE A 102 -0.33 0.36 4.19
N LYS A 103 -0.51 1.38 3.38
CA LYS A 103 0.57 2.22 2.86
C LYS A 103 1.31 3.06 3.92
N ASP A 104 0.63 3.33 5.04
CA ASP A 104 1.15 4.21 6.09
C ASP A 104 1.95 3.47 7.18
N LEU A 105 2.38 2.22 6.91
CA LEU A 105 3.03 1.37 7.92
C LEU A 105 4.34 1.96 8.48
N ALA A 106 5.13 2.67 7.68
CA ALA A 106 6.35 3.32 8.16
C ALA A 106 6.02 4.49 9.08
N LEU A 107 5.03 5.30 8.74
CA LEU A 107 4.55 6.37 9.59
C LEU A 107 3.97 5.82 10.90
N GLU A 108 3.18 4.74 10.84
CA GLU A 108 2.63 4.09 12.04
C GLU A 108 3.74 3.59 12.97
N GLN A 109 4.79 2.98 12.42
CA GLN A 109 5.97 2.59 13.18
C GLN A 109 6.62 3.78 13.88
N ALA A 110 6.75 4.92 13.17
CA ALA A 110 7.30 6.13 13.75
C ALA A 110 6.40 6.74 14.84
N LEU A 111 5.08 6.72 14.64
CA LEU A 111 4.11 7.32 15.56
C LEU A 111 3.78 6.42 16.76
N ARG A 112 3.62 5.10 16.54
CA ARG A 112 3.13 4.13 17.54
C ARG A 112 3.98 2.85 17.55
N PRO A 113 5.25 2.93 17.97
CA PRO A 113 6.15 1.78 17.95
C PRO A 113 5.70 0.63 18.89
N LYS A 114 4.83 0.91 19.88
CA LYS A 114 4.27 -0.12 20.78
C LYS A 114 3.21 -0.98 20.06
N GLU A 115 2.45 -0.42 19.14
CA GLU A 115 1.44 -1.10 18.32
C GLU A 115 2.05 -1.69 17.04
N ALA A 116 2.98 -0.97 16.42
CA ALA A 116 3.71 -1.38 15.23
C ALA A 116 4.86 -2.32 15.61
N LYS A 117 4.53 -3.59 15.90
CA LYS A 117 5.50 -4.62 16.31
C LYS A 117 6.27 -5.18 15.11
N TYR A 118 6.78 -4.29 14.25
CA TYR A 118 7.57 -4.60 13.06
C TYR A 118 8.62 -3.52 12.81
N ASP A 119 9.64 -3.85 12.04
CA ASP A 119 10.55 -2.90 11.42
C ASP A 119 10.32 -2.91 9.91
N ALA A 120 9.75 -1.84 9.38
CA ALA A 120 9.37 -1.74 7.98
C ALA A 120 10.57 -1.85 7.02
N ARG A 121 11.80 -1.55 7.48
CA ARG A 121 13.04 -1.70 6.72
C ARG A 121 13.36 -3.16 6.41
N LYS A 122 12.89 -4.09 7.24
CA LYS A 122 13.25 -5.52 7.16
C LYS A 122 12.33 -6.34 6.27
N PHE A 123 11.21 -5.80 5.81
CA PHE A 123 10.35 -6.49 4.88
C PHE A 123 11.00 -6.69 3.51
N GLY A 124 10.70 -7.81 2.87
CA GLY A 124 11.03 -8.04 1.47
C GLY A 124 10.06 -7.27 0.56
N TRP A 125 10.36 -6.01 0.25
CA TRP A 125 9.53 -5.20 -0.63
C TRP A 125 9.51 -5.76 -2.05
N ILE A 126 8.32 -6.07 -2.59
CA ILE A 126 8.11 -6.62 -3.95
C ILE A 126 7.89 -5.47 -4.93
N GLY A 127 6.92 -4.64 -4.68
CA GLY A 127 6.55 -3.49 -5.53
C GLY A 127 5.31 -2.77 -5.01
N SER A 128 4.85 -1.78 -5.77
CA SER A 128 3.55 -1.12 -5.59
C SER A 128 2.93 -0.84 -6.94
N VAL A 129 1.63 -1.06 -7.06
CA VAL A 129 0.92 -0.96 -8.35
C VAL A 129 0.70 0.48 -8.79
N ASN A 130 0.46 1.39 -7.84
CA ASN A 130 0.09 2.78 -8.13
C ASN A 130 0.28 3.68 -6.90
N GLU A 131 0.16 4.99 -7.06
CA GLU A 131 0.08 5.97 -5.97
C GLU A 131 -1.35 6.12 -5.45
N TYR A 132 -1.47 6.42 -4.16
CA TYR A 132 -2.76 6.61 -3.50
C TYR A 132 -3.06 8.09 -3.30
N ILE A 133 -3.91 8.68 -4.13
CA ILE A 133 -4.37 10.05 -3.91
C ILE A 133 -5.60 10.03 -2.99
N SER A 134 -5.43 10.60 -1.81
CA SER A 134 -6.47 10.66 -0.78
C SER A 134 -7.47 11.77 -1.06
N VAL A 135 -8.77 11.50 -0.88
CA VAL A 135 -9.85 12.49 -1.04
C VAL A 135 -10.80 12.38 0.14
N ILE A 136 -11.01 13.46 0.89
CA ILE A 136 -12.09 13.52 1.89
C ILE A 136 -13.39 13.77 1.18
N THR A 137 -14.34 12.85 1.32
CA THR A 137 -15.68 12.96 0.78
C THR A 137 -16.72 12.98 1.88
N VAL A 138 -17.80 13.71 1.64
CA VAL A 138 -18.99 13.73 2.50
C VAL A 138 -20.23 13.33 1.71
N TRP A 139 -21.19 12.73 2.39
CA TRP A 139 -22.49 12.45 1.82
C TRP A 139 -23.26 13.78 1.62
N ARG A 140 -23.86 13.97 0.44
CA ARG A 140 -24.52 15.24 0.09
C ARG A 140 -25.58 15.65 1.10
N ASP A 141 -26.41 14.70 1.55
CA ASP A 141 -27.52 14.96 2.47
C ASP A 141 -27.06 15.25 3.91
N SER A 142 -25.76 15.12 4.20
CA SER A 142 -25.19 15.56 5.48
C SER A 142 -25.28 17.09 5.67
N GLY A 143 -25.51 17.84 4.59
CA GLY A 143 -25.54 19.30 4.58
C GLY A 143 -24.14 19.93 4.72
N ILE A 144 -23.07 19.15 4.69
CA ILE A 144 -21.67 19.62 4.60
C ILE A 144 -21.33 19.77 3.12
N LYS A 145 -20.95 20.98 2.70
CA LYS A 145 -20.63 21.28 1.29
C LYS A 145 -19.20 21.76 1.09
N SER A 146 -18.52 22.11 2.18
CA SER A 146 -17.18 22.69 2.12
C SER A 146 -16.39 22.44 3.42
N ILE A 147 -15.10 22.70 3.39
CA ILE A 147 -14.26 22.73 4.60
C ILE A 147 -14.74 23.80 5.58
N ALA A 148 -15.32 24.92 5.10
CA ALA A 148 -15.88 25.95 5.96
C ALA A 148 -17.07 25.43 6.79
N ASP A 149 -17.87 24.52 6.25
CA ASP A 149 -18.97 23.87 7.00
C ASP A 149 -18.42 22.88 8.03
N ALA A 150 -17.38 22.12 7.67
CA ALA A 150 -16.72 21.22 8.59
C ALA A 150 -15.99 21.92 9.76
N ARG A 151 -15.72 23.23 9.63
CA ARG A 151 -15.22 24.07 10.75
C ARG A 151 -16.33 24.48 11.72
N LYS A 152 -17.56 24.61 11.25
CA LYS A 152 -18.69 25.12 12.05
C LYS A 152 -19.32 24.05 12.92
N ARG A 153 -19.40 22.81 12.43
CA ARG A 153 -20.08 21.72 13.12
C ARG A 153 -19.33 20.40 13.06
N GLU A 154 -19.64 19.51 13.98
CA GLU A 154 -19.10 18.15 14.03
C GLU A 154 -19.51 17.36 12.78
N VAL A 155 -18.55 16.58 12.23
CA VAL A 155 -18.72 15.70 11.08
C VAL A 155 -18.21 14.32 11.44
N ALA A 156 -19.11 13.34 11.61
CA ALA A 156 -18.73 11.96 11.89
C ALA A 156 -18.02 11.37 10.66
N MET A 157 -16.78 10.91 10.86
CA MET A 157 -15.91 10.39 9.80
C MET A 157 -15.56 8.94 10.04
N ALA A 158 -15.95 8.05 9.11
CA ALA A 158 -15.65 6.63 9.17
C ALA A 158 -14.16 6.35 8.90
N THR A 159 -13.56 5.50 9.73
CA THR A 159 -12.19 5.00 9.53
C THR A 159 -12.05 3.54 10.00
N SER A 160 -11.05 2.83 9.48
CA SER A 160 -10.77 1.45 9.90
C SER A 160 -9.96 1.32 11.19
N GLY A 161 -9.41 2.43 11.71
CA GLY A 161 -8.61 2.46 12.92
C GLY A 161 -7.74 3.70 13.00
N ARG A 162 -7.05 3.91 14.12
CA ARG A 162 -6.20 5.10 14.35
C ARG A 162 -5.03 5.21 13.39
N ALA A 163 -4.48 4.08 12.93
CA ALA A 163 -3.40 4.03 11.94
C ALA A 163 -3.86 4.36 10.51
N HIS A 164 -5.17 4.34 10.25
CA HIS A 164 -5.70 4.66 8.93
C HIS A 164 -5.47 6.14 8.60
N GLN A 165 -5.00 6.43 7.39
CA GLN A 165 -4.70 7.81 6.95
C GLN A 165 -5.87 8.77 7.16
N GLY A 166 -7.12 8.29 6.98
CA GLY A 166 -8.31 9.10 7.25
C GLY A 166 -8.38 9.62 8.68
N SER A 167 -7.95 8.81 9.66
CA SER A 167 -7.87 9.25 11.05
C SER A 167 -6.77 10.30 11.24
N GLN A 168 -5.60 10.08 10.66
CA GLN A 168 -4.46 10.97 10.79
C GLN A 168 -4.74 12.33 10.12
N LEU A 169 -5.30 12.33 8.91
CA LEU A 169 -5.70 13.56 8.20
C LEU A 169 -6.82 14.31 8.92
N ALA A 170 -7.84 13.62 9.44
CA ALA A 170 -8.92 14.27 10.19
C ALA A 170 -8.38 14.99 11.43
N ILE A 171 -7.51 14.32 12.20
CA ILE A 171 -6.89 14.90 13.39
C ILE A 171 -6.03 16.12 13.02
N LEU A 172 -5.20 16.00 11.98
CA LEU A 172 -4.35 17.07 11.49
C LEU A 172 -5.17 18.29 11.03
N LEU A 173 -6.23 18.06 10.25
CA LEU A 173 -7.10 19.15 9.79
C LEU A 173 -7.90 19.78 10.92
N ASN A 174 -8.26 19.03 11.95
CA ASN A 174 -8.87 19.59 13.15
C ASN A 174 -7.91 20.57 13.85
N ASP A 175 -6.63 20.18 14.00
CA ASP A 175 -5.61 21.00 14.68
C ASP A 175 -5.20 22.23 13.84
N PHE A 176 -4.86 22.06 12.57
CA PHE A 176 -4.26 23.12 11.74
C PHE A 176 -5.25 23.85 10.81
N ALA A 177 -6.39 23.24 10.50
CA ALA A 177 -7.38 23.85 9.63
C ALA A 177 -8.71 24.16 10.35
N GLY A 178 -8.82 23.86 11.65
CA GLY A 178 -9.96 24.17 12.50
C GLY A 178 -11.23 23.38 12.16
N THR A 179 -11.11 22.23 11.48
CA THR A 179 -12.26 21.35 11.21
C THR A 179 -12.70 20.61 12.47
N LYS A 180 -13.88 20.00 12.44
CA LYS A 180 -14.47 19.27 13.58
C LYS A 180 -14.84 17.85 13.18
N PHE A 181 -13.89 17.12 12.57
CA PHE A 181 -14.09 15.71 12.26
C PHE A 181 -14.06 14.86 13.53
N LYS A 182 -15.11 14.06 13.74
CA LYS A 182 -15.21 13.09 14.82
C LYS A 182 -15.01 11.68 14.26
N LEU A 183 -13.98 10.99 14.72
CA LEU A 183 -13.64 9.66 14.21
C LEU A 183 -14.62 8.60 14.72
N VAL A 184 -15.18 7.82 13.80
CA VAL A 184 -15.90 6.58 14.06
C VAL A 184 -15.06 5.44 13.51
N THR A 185 -14.47 4.66 14.40
CA THR A 185 -13.47 3.62 14.07
C THR A 185 -14.06 2.22 14.08
N GLY A 186 -13.33 1.24 13.51
CA GLY A 186 -13.68 -0.19 13.61
C GLY A 186 -14.23 -0.79 12.32
N TYR A 187 -14.38 -0.01 11.26
CA TYR A 187 -14.78 -0.55 9.96
C TYR A 187 -13.66 -1.42 9.36
N ARG A 188 -14.02 -2.57 8.77
CA ARG A 188 -13.06 -3.53 8.20
C ARG A 188 -12.39 -3.03 6.92
N GLY A 189 -13.02 -2.05 6.24
CA GLY A 189 -12.52 -1.49 4.99
C GLY A 189 -13.51 -0.56 4.30
N ALA A 190 -13.22 -0.24 3.05
CA ALA A 190 -13.97 0.75 2.27
C ALA A 190 -15.44 0.37 2.09
N ALA A 191 -15.77 -0.90 1.89
CA ALA A 191 -17.15 -1.36 1.68
C ALA A 191 -18.04 -1.08 2.90
N ASP A 192 -17.55 -1.40 4.10
CA ASP A 192 -18.29 -1.16 5.34
C ASP A 192 -18.48 0.35 5.59
N MET A 193 -17.45 1.15 5.34
CA MET A 193 -17.52 2.62 5.47
C MET A 193 -18.48 3.24 4.45
N ASN A 194 -18.54 2.70 3.24
CA ASN A 194 -19.48 3.14 2.22
C ASN A 194 -20.93 2.88 2.66
N LEU A 195 -21.20 1.66 3.14
CA LEU A 195 -22.53 1.30 3.62
C LEU A 195 -22.98 2.17 4.79
N ALA A 196 -22.05 2.49 5.71
CA ALA A 196 -22.32 3.39 6.83
C ALA A 196 -22.68 4.83 6.35
N MET A 197 -22.00 5.32 5.29
CA MET A 197 -22.36 6.61 4.67
C MET A 197 -23.74 6.57 4.01
N GLU A 198 -24.06 5.51 3.26
CA GLU A 198 -25.35 5.33 2.61
C GLU A 198 -26.52 5.28 3.61
N ARG A 199 -26.27 4.69 4.79
CA ARG A 199 -27.25 4.60 5.88
C ARG A 199 -27.33 5.85 6.75
N GLY A 200 -26.45 6.85 6.51
CA GLY A 200 -26.40 8.06 7.32
C GLY A 200 -25.78 7.87 8.72
N GLU A 201 -25.16 6.72 9.00
CA GLU A 201 -24.47 6.45 10.27
C GLU A 201 -23.26 7.36 10.46
N VAL A 202 -22.59 7.73 9.36
CA VAL A 202 -21.48 8.68 9.28
C VAL A 202 -21.68 9.61 8.09
N GLN A 203 -21.11 10.82 8.17
CA GLN A 203 -21.23 11.81 7.12
C GLN A 203 -20.05 11.80 6.14
N ALA A 204 -18.88 11.38 6.60
CA ALA A 204 -17.63 11.51 5.85
C ALA A 204 -16.77 10.24 5.90
N ARG A 205 -15.88 10.13 4.92
CA ARG A 205 -14.74 9.23 4.96
C ARG A 205 -13.63 9.74 4.04
N ILE A 206 -12.43 9.16 4.19
CA ILE A 206 -11.40 9.30 3.16
C ILE A 206 -11.58 8.22 2.08
N ASN A 207 -11.50 8.61 0.83
CA ASN A 207 -11.49 7.74 -0.35
C ASN A 207 -10.14 7.84 -1.07
N SER A 208 -9.83 6.91 -1.97
CA SER A 208 -8.87 7.17 -3.04
C SER A 208 -9.59 7.87 -4.20
N SER A 209 -8.90 8.77 -4.90
CA SER A 209 -9.41 9.35 -6.16
C SER A 209 -9.81 8.24 -7.13
N LEU A 210 -9.00 7.19 -7.21
CA LEU A 210 -9.27 6.02 -8.01
C LEU A 210 -10.57 5.30 -7.59
N GLY A 211 -10.79 5.09 -6.28
CA GLY A 211 -12.03 4.49 -5.77
C GLY A 211 -13.26 5.29 -6.15
N LEU A 212 -13.18 6.63 -6.13
CA LEU A 212 -14.27 7.50 -6.57
C LEU A 212 -14.57 7.36 -8.06
N ARG A 213 -13.54 7.21 -8.91
CA ARG A 213 -13.72 7.01 -10.34
C ARG A 213 -14.22 5.61 -10.73
N THR A 214 -14.03 4.63 -9.85
CA THR A 214 -14.33 3.23 -10.13
C THR A 214 -15.50 2.71 -9.30
N GLN A 215 -15.25 2.34 -8.06
CA GLN A 215 -16.22 1.68 -7.17
C GLN A 215 -17.37 2.61 -6.76
N GLN A 216 -17.10 3.92 -6.64
CA GLN A 216 -18.09 4.94 -6.28
C GLN A 216 -18.46 5.86 -7.47
N ALA A 217 -18.19 5.45 -8.71
CA ALA A 217 -18.49 6.24 -9.90
C ALA A 217 -19.96 6.66 -9.99
N ALA A 218 -20.88 5.79 -9.56
CA ALA A 218 -22.29 6.10 -9.49
C ALA A 218 -22.60 7.23 -8.47
N TRP A 219 -21.94 7.23 -7.30
CA TRP A 219 -22.14 8.30 -6.31
C TRP A 219 -21.67 9.65 -6.84
N VAL A 220 -20.53 9.68 -7.57
CA VAL A 220 -19.99 10.90 -8.17
C VAL A 220 -20.92 11.39 -9.28
N ARG A 221 -21.31 10.52 -10.22
CA ARG A 221 -22.22 10.84 -11.33
C ARG A 221 -23.57 11.34 -10.84
N ASP A 222 -24.15 10.68 -9.85
CA ASP A 222 -25.48 11.01 -9.31
C ASP A 222 -25.40 12.13 -8.26
N GLY A 223 -24.21 12.68 -8.03
CA GLY A 223 -23.94 13.77 -7.10
C GLY A 223 -24.26 13.46 -5.65
N LYS A 224 -24.18 12.18 -5.24
CA LYS A 224 -24.46 11.74 -3.86
C LYS A 224 -23.35 12.10 -2.87
N VAL A 225 -22.15 12.35 -3.37
CA VAL A 225 -20.98 12.74 -2.56
C VAL A 225 -20.38 14.05 -3.02
N ILE A 226 -19.77 14.77 -2.08
CA ILE A 226 -19.03 16.01 -2.32
C ILE A 226 -17.58 15.75 -1.85
N SER A 227 -16.60 16.05 -2.72
CA SER A 227 -15.18 16.03 -2.37
C SER A 227 -14.81 17.35 -1.70
N LEU A 228 -14.33 17.29 -0.45
CA LEU A 228 -14.00 18.48 0.34
C LEU A 228 -12.55 18.90 0.21
N ALA A 229 -11.62 17.95 0.11
CA ALA A 229 -10.20 18.18 -0.01
C ALA A 229 -9.51 16.95 -0.59
N GLN A 230 -8.36 17.14 -1.24
CA GLN A 230 -7.58 16.09 -1.86
C GLN A 230 -6.10 16.20 -1.50
N GLY A 231 -5.40 15.05 -1.53
CA GLY A 231 -3.95 14.96 -1.38
C GLY A 231 -3.21 15.11 -2.71
N GLY A 232 -1.88 15.07 -2.61
CA GLY A 232 -0.98 15.14 -3.74
C GLY A 232 -0.30 16.51 -3.89
N GLU A 233 0.65 16.58 -4.84
CA GLU A 233 1.39 17.81 -5.14
C GLU A 233 0.60 18.78 -6.04
N ALA A 234 -0.32 18.23 -6.84
CA ALA A 234 -1.21 18.98 -7.72
C ALA A 234 -2.64 18.45 -7.62
N ARG A 235 -3.60 19.32 -7.95
CA ARG A 235 -5.02 18.93 -8.00
C ARG A 235 -5.24 17.91 -9.12
N GLN A 236 -6.07 16.91 -8.83
CA GLN A 236 -6.44 15.93 -9.84
C GLN A 236 -7.22 16.60 -11.00
N PRO A 237 -6.97 16.20 -12.26
CA PRO A 237 -7.64 16.81 -13.42
C PRO A 237 -9.17 16.71 -13.39
N ASP A 238 -9.70 15.66 -12.79
CA ASP A 238 -11.16 15.43 -12.63
C ASP A 238 -11.74 16.13 -11.37
N MET A 239 -10.89 16.75 -10.55
CA MET A 239 -11.28 17.48 -9.35
C MET A 239 -10.55 18.86 -9.24
N PRO A 240 -10.58 19.73 -10.29
CA PRO A 240 -9.78 20.95 -10.33
C PRO A 240 -10.18 21.99 -9.29
N ASN A 241 -11.42 21.94 -8.81
CA ASN A 241 -11.96 22.87 -7.83
C ASN A 241 -11.87 22.37 -6.36
N VAL A 242 -11.41 21.14 -6.14
CA VAL A 242 -11.22 20.58 -4.80
C VAL A 242 -9.86 21.02 -4.27
N PRO A 243 -9.77 21.71 -3.10
CA PRO A 243 -8.49 22.19 -2.59
C PRO A 243 -7.58 21.05 -2.17
N LEU A 244 -6.26 21.26 -2.28
CA LEU A 244 -5.24 20.36 -1.69
C LEU A 244 -5.25 20.48 -0.16
N PHE A 245 -4.87 19.40 0.53
CA PHE A 245 -4.64 19.49 1.99
C PHE A 245 -3.57 20.54 2.31
N SER A 246 -2.54 20.70 1.50
CA SER A 246 -1.48 21.71 1.63
C SER A 246 -1.98 23.14 1.50
N GLU A 247 -3.10 23.37 0.78
CA GLU A 247 -3.74 24.68 0.69
C GLU A 247 -4.55 25.02 1.95
N LEU A 248 -5.03 24.00 2.68
CA LEU A 248 -5.80 24.15 3.90
C LEU A 248 -4.92 24.33 5.14
N VAL A 249 -3.74 23.72 5.15
CA VAL A 249 -2.75 23.77 6.23
C VAL A 249 -1.73 24.86 5.90
N LYS A 250 -1.92 26.06 6.43
CA LYS A 250 -1.06 27.23 6.16
C LYS A 250 0.14 27.32 7.08
N ASP A 251 0.00 26.79 8.28
CA ASP A 251 1.05 26.78 9.29
C ASP A 251 2.30 25.99 8.81
N PRO A 252 3.53 26.54 8.92
CA PRO A 252 4.74 25.86 8.45
C PRO A 252 5.02 24.52 9.13
N GLU A 253 4.80 24.42 10.45
CA GLU A 253 4.93 23.16 11.19
C GLU A 253 3.87 22.16 10.76
N GLY A 254 2.63 22.64 10.60
CA GLY A 254 1.51 21.84 10.09
C GLY A 254 1.78 21.26 8.70
N ARG A 255 2.44 22.01 7.81
CA ARG A 255 2.86 21.51 6.49
C ARG A 255 3.90 20.40 6.58
N GLN A 256 4.85 20.49 7.50
CA GLN A 256 5.84 19.44 7.72
C GLN A 256 5.17 18.17 8.26
N VAL A 257 4.24 18.29 9.21
CA VAL A 257 3.44 17.17 9.72
C VAL A 257 2.58 16.57 8.60
N LEU A 258 1.93 17.42 7.77
CA LEU A 258 1.13 16.96 6.64
C LEU A 258 1.97 16.16 5.63
N ALA A 259 3.17 16.62 5.29
CA ALA A 259 4.06 15.93 4.37
C ALA A 259 4.39 14.51 4.86
N ILE A 260 4.57 14.32 6.18
CA ILE A 260 4.78 13.00 6.78
C ILE A 260 3.50 12.16 6.74
N VAL A 261 2.35 12.73 7.05
CA VAL A 261 1.06 12.02 7.01
C VAL A 261 0.70 11.60 5.58
N GLU A 262 1.06 12.40 4.58
CA GLU A 262 0.84 12.08 3.18
C GLU A 262 1.93 11.19 2.56
N SER A 263 3.05 10.95 3.25
CA SER A 263 4.18 10.15 2.72
C SER A 263 3.78 8.75 2.26
N GLY A 264 2.82 8.12 2.93
CA GLY A 264 2.26 6.85 2.52
C GLY A 264 1.53 6.89 1.17
N SER A 265 1.10 8.07 0.71
CA SER A 265 0.43 8.20 -0.60
C SER A 265 1.34 7.79 -1.75
N VAL A 266 2.63 8.09 -1.66
CA VAL A 266 3.65 7.68 -2.64
C VAL A 266 3.95 6.19 -2.56
N VAL A 267 3.84 5.59 -1.37
CA VAL A 267 3.95 4.13 -1.17
C VAL A 267 2.80 3.40 -1.88
N GLY A 268 1.60 3.92 -1.82
CA GLY A 268 0.46 3.48 -2.61
C GLY A 268 -0.17 2.16 -2.16
N TRP A 269 -0.17 1.16 -3.02
CA TRP A 269 -0.62 -0.22 -2.73
C TRP A 269 0.58 -1.16 -2.74
N PRO A 270 1.32 -1.26 -1.61
CA PRO A 270 2.57 -1.99 -1.56
C PRO A 270 2.36 -3.49 -1.34
N GLU A 271 3.14 -4.29 -2.07
CA GLU A 271 3.28 -5.71 -1.87
C GLU A 271 4.63 -6.03 -1.22
N LEU A 272 4.59 -6.95 -0.26
CA LEU A 272 5.77 -7.35 0.50
C LEU A 272 5.74 -8.83 0.91
N MET A 273 6.92 -9.30 1.32
CA MET A 273 7.14 -10.59 1.97
C MET A 273 7.61 -10.39 3.41
N PRO A 274 7.46 -11.41 4.28
CA PRO A 274 8.05 -11.41 5.62
C PRO A 274 9.56 -11.16 5.61
N PRO A 275 10.14 -10.61 6.69
CA PRO A 275 11.58 -10.48 6.79
C PRO A 275 12.27 -11.87 6.84
N GLY A 276 13.42 -11.99 6.19
CA GLY A 276 14.22 -13.22 6.21
C GLY A 276 13.81 -14.29 5.20
N VAL A 277 12.92 -13.96 4.24
CA VAL A 277 12.65 -14.82 3.08
C VAL A 277 13.94 -14.97 2.25
N PRO A 278 14.25 -16.18 1.71
CA PRO A 278 15.41 -16.41 0.85
C PRO A 278 15.48 -15.39 -0.30
N ALA A 279 16.70 -14.87 -0.53
CA ALA A 279 16.91 -13.76 -1.47
C ALA A 279 16.53 -14.10 -2.93
N ASP A 280 16.72 -15.35 -3.33
CA ASP A 280 16.35 -15.89 -4.64
C ASP A 280 14.82 -15.89 -4.83
N ARG A 281 14.05 -16.25 -3.80
CA ARG A 281 12.59 -16.23 -3.83
C ARG A 281 12.05 -14.80 -3.87
N LEU A 282 12.62 -13.88 -3.07
CA LEU A 282 12.27 -12.45 -3.15
C LEU A 282 12.59 -11.87 -4.54
N ALA A 283 13.74 -12.25 -5.13
CA ALA A 283 14.10 -11.81 -6.48
C ALA A 283 13.11 -12.35 -7.53
N ALA A 284 12.68 -13.61 -7.40
CA ALA A 284 11.66 -14.19 -8.27
C ALA A 284 10.32 -13.44 -8.18
N TRP A 285 9.85 -13.10 -6.96
CA TRP A 285 8.65 -12.31 -6.76
C TRP A 285 8.73 -10.91 -7.34
N ARG A 286 9.86 -10.21 -7.18
CA ARG A 286 10.11 -8.90 -7.81
C ARG A 286 10.03 -8.99 -9.32
N LYS A 287 10.70 -9.98 -9.92
CA LYS A 287 10.65 -10.22 -11.36
C LYS A 287 9.22 -10.53 -11.82
N ALA A 288 8.51 -11.43 -11.12
CA ALA A 288 7.13 -11.78 -11.45
C ALA A 288 6.21 -10.55 -11.37
N PHE A 289 6.39 -9.68 -10.38
CA PHE A 289 5.66 -8.43 -10.26
C PHE A 289 5.95 -7.50 -11.46
N ASP A 290 7.22 -7.26 -11.78
CA ASP A 290 7.62 -6.39 -12.90
C ASP A 290 7.08 -6.91 -14.25
N GLU A 291 7.05 -8.23 -14.47
CA GLU A 291 6.44 -8.82 -15.67
C GLU A 291 4.91 -8.73 -15.66
N THR A 292 4.27 -8.91 -14.50
CA THR A 292 2.83 -8.74 -14.35
C THR A 292 2.39 -7.32 -14.71
N MET A 293 3.16 -6.31 -14.27
CA MET A 293 2.85 -4.89 -14.58
C MET A 293 2.93 -4.55 -16.07
N LYS A 294 3.60 -5.37 -16.87
CA LYS A 294 3.73 -5.22 -18.34
C LYS A 294 2.79 -6.14 -19.12
N ASP A 295 2.16 -7.10 -18.44
CA ASP A 295 1.32 -8.12 -19.07
C ASP A 295 0.10 -7.51 -19.76
N PRO A 296 -0.10 -7.69 -21.08
CA PRO A 296 -1.25 -7.16 -21.78
C PRO A 296 -2.60 -7.61 -21.21
N ALA A 297 -2.69 -8.85 -20.70
CA ALA A 297 -3.91 -9.37 -20.10
C ALA A 297 -4.19 -8.68 -18.74
N PHE A 298 -3.18 -8.51 -17.91
CA PHE A 298 -3.29 -7.74 -16.67
C PHE A 298 -3.73 -6.29 -16.95
N ILE A 299 -3.07 -5.62 -17.90
CA ILE A 299 -3.40 -4.23 -18.28
C ILE A 299 -4.84 -4.14 -18.83
N ALA A 300 -5.31 -5.13 -19.59
CA ALA A 300 -6.68 -5.17 -20.08
C ALA A 300 -7.69 -5.29 -18.93
N ASP A 301 -7.43 -6.18 -17.96
CA ASP A 301 -8.30 -6.34 -16.79
C ASP A 301 -8.29 -5.11 -15.88
N VAL A 302 -7.13 -4.47 -15.70
CA VAL A 302 -7.01 -3.19 -15.00
C VAL A 302 -7.86 -2.11 -15.66
N LYS A 303 -7.77 -1.95 -16.99
CA LYS A 303 -8.60 -1.00 -17.76
C LYS A 303 -10.09 -1.32 -17.67
N LYS A 304 -10.46 -2.60 -17.75
CA LYS A 304 -11.85 -3.06 -17.58
C LYS A 304 -12.39 -2.71 -16.20
N ALA A 305 -11.55 -2.79 -15.16
CA ALA A 305 -11.86 -2.36 -13.80
C ALA A 305 -11.81 -0.83 -13.62
N LYS A 306 -11.48 -0.06 -14.66
CA LYS A 306 -11.27 1.40 -14.66
C LYS A 306 -10.21 1.84 -13.65
N LEU A 307 -9.17 1.04 -13.52
CA LEU A 307 -8.01 1.29 -12.67
C LEU A 307 -6.84 1.82 -13.51
N ASP A 308 -5.87 2.43 -12.82
CA ASP A 308 -4.61 2.89 -13.39
C ASP A 308 -3.44 2.09 -12.81
N VAL A 309 -2.34 1.98 -13.56
CA VAL A 309 -1.10 1.33 -13.14
C VAL A 309 0.07 2.26 -13.39
N HIS A 310 0.74 2.66 -12.31
CA HIS A 310 2.00 3.41 -12.31
C HIS A 310 2.95 2.75 -11.30
N PRO A 311 3.56 1.61 -11.68
CA PRO A 311 4.23 0.74 -10.72
C PRO A 311 5.53 1.33 -10.19
N LYS A 312 5.86 0.97 -8.95
CA LYS A 312 7.16 1.20 -8.35
C LYS A 312 7.79 -0.14 -7.98
N SER A 313 9.09 -0.29 -8.22
CA SER A 313 9.80 -1.50 -7.84
C SER A 313 9.98 -1.61 -6.33
N GLY A 314 10.26 -2.83 -5.84
CA GLY A 314 10.53 -3.06 -4.43
C GLY A 314 11.72 -2.28 -3.89
N GLN A 315 12.73 -2.01 -4.72
CA GLN A 315 13.89 -1.20 -4.35
C GLN A 315 13.50 0.28 -4.12
N VAL A 316 12.65 0.83 -4.99
CA VAL A 316 12.11 2.19 -4.83
C VAL A 316 11.30 2.28 -3.54
N LEU A 317 10.46 1.27 -3.25
CA LEU A 317 9.69 1.24 -1.99
C LEU A 317 10.60 1.19 -0.77
N ALA A 318 11.63 0.34 -0.76
CA ALA A 318 12.57 0.26 0.35
C ALA A 318 13.21 1.64 0.64
N ALA A 319 13.67 2.35 -0.40
CA ALA A 319 14.24 3.68 -0.26
C ALA A 319 13.21 4.73 0.25
N LEU A 320 11.94 4.63 -0.15
CA LEU A 320 10.87 5.49 0.36
C LEU A 320 10.62 5.23 1.86
N ILE A 321 10.57 3.97 2.28
CA ILE A 321 10.38 3.56 3.67
C ILE A 321 11.53 4.08 4.54
N ASP A 322 12.79 3.93 4.08
CA ASP A 322 13.96 4.47 4.79
C ASP A 322 13.86 5.99 4.99
N ARG A 323 13.44 6.71 3.97
CA ARG A 323 13.24 8.17 4.02
C ARG A 323 12.16 8.57 5.02
N ILE A 324 11.02 7.85 5.05
CA ILE A 324 9.92 8.11 5.99
C ILE A 324 10.40 7.88 7.43
N LEU A 325 11.15 6.80 7.68
CA LEU A 325 11.67 6.46 9.00
C LEU A 325 12.86 7.32 9.45
N ALA A 326 13.48 8.06 8.52
CA ALA A 326 14.52 9.05 8.80
C ALA A 326 13.95 10.47 9.00
N ALA A 327 12.63 10.64 9.06
CA ALA A 327 12.00 11.93 9.29
C ALA A 327 12.45 12.58 10.61
N ASP A 328 12.48 13.92 10.65
CA ASP A 328 12.91 14.69 11.83
C ASP A 328 12.14 14.24 13.08
N PRO A 329 12.83 13.78 14.14
CA PRO A 329 12.20 13.36 15.39
C PRO A 329 11.30 14.44 16.02
N LYS A 330 11.59 15.72 15.82
CA LYS A 330 10.75 16.83 16.31
C LYS A 330 9.40 16.85 15.62
N ILE A 331 9.38 16.62 14.31
CA ILE A 331 8.13 16.56 13.52
C ILE A 331 7.33 15.31 13.88
N ILE A 332 7.99 14.16 14.08
CA ILE A 332 7.33 12.96 14.58
C ILE A 332 6.72 13.18 15.97
N ALA A 333 7.46 13.81 16.89
CA ALA A 333 6.95 14.15 18.23
C ALA A 333 5.73 15.10 18.15
N ARG A 334 5.77 16.08 17.25
CA ARG A 334 4.65 16.99 17.00
C ARG A 334 3.42 16.22 16.44
N ALA A 335 3.64 15.34 15.47
CA ALA A 335 2.58 14.50 14.92
C ALA A 335 1.96 13.60 16.01
N ARG A 336 2.77 12.99 16.89
CA ARG A 336 2.28 12.21 18.04
C ARG A 336 1.42 13.06 18.99
N LYS A 337 1.90 14.26 19.35
CA LYS A 337 1.17 15.19 20.24
C LYS A 337 -0.21 15.54 19.66
N ILE A 338 -0.27 15.92 18.38
CA ILE A 338 -1.52 16.24 17.68
C ILE A 338 -2.47 15.03 17.68
N ALA A 339 -1.92 13.83 17.40
CA ALA A 339 -2.70 12.59 17.40
C ALA A 339 -3.13 12.13 18.80
N GLY A 340 -2.79 12.85 19.87
CA GLY A 340 -3.08 12.48 21.25
C GLY A 340 -2.40 11.16 21.68
N ILE A 341 -1.26 10.85 21.06
CA ILE A 341 -0.48 9.65 21.39
C ILE A 341 0.40 10.01 22.61
N LYS A 342 0.17 9.33 23.72
CA LYS A 342 1.01 9.44 24.91
C LYS A 342 2.33 8.68 24.69
N GLU A 343 3.43 9.23 25.21
CA GLU A 343 4.75 8.60 25.20
C GLU A 343 4.80 7.29 26.00
#